data_8a6a9ea5dbf220af0ad770ae11a34d9e
#
_entry.id   8a6a9ea5dbf220af0ad770ae11a34d9e
#
_cell.length_a   1.000
_cell.length_b   1.000
_cell.length_c   1.000
_cell.angle_alpha   90.00
_cell.angle_beta   90.00
_cell.angle_gamma   90.00
#
_symmetry.space_group_name_H-M   'P 1'
#
loop_
_entity.id
_entity.type
_entity.pdbx_description
1 polymer ?
#
loop_
_entity_poly.entity_id
_entity_poly.type
_entity_poly.pdbx_seq_one_letter_code
_entity_poly.pdbx_strand_id
1 'polypeptide(L)'
;MLRTFRLGGIHPPENKLSAKRPIEELPLPREVIIPIGQHIGAPATPTVQKGDLVKVGTIIAKTSGFVSANIHSSVTGKVTKIDSFFDAGGYKRPAIVIAVTQGEEEQWEEGIDRSTTLVKECTLEPKEIIDRISAAGIVGLGGATFPTHVKLSPPPGAKAEVLIINAVECEPYLTSDHALMMSKSDEILVGVEILKRALGVSRAVIGVENNKKDAILRLSQIAMDYPGTEVMPLKVQYPQGGEKQLIDAVLRKQVKSGALPISAGAVVQNVGTVFAVYEAVQKNKPLIERITTVTGKHLENPSNYRARIGTPIGHLITASGGLPEDTGKIIGGGPMMGKALLSTEIPVTKGTSGILILPREESTRRPMRNCIRCAKCVTVCPMGLNPAFLMRDVQYADWDATEKGYIVDCIECGSCSYTCPANRPLLDYIRTGKQKVSALIRARKS
;
A
#
# COMPACT_ATOMS: atom_id res chain seq x y z
N MET A 1 -27.58 6.58 8.37
CA MET A 1 -26.49 5.98 9.20
C MET A 1 -25.32 5.68 8.29
N LEU A 2 -24.07 6.06 8.64
CA LEU A 2 -22.87 5.77 7.86
C LEU A 2 -22.65 4.25 7.74
N ARG A 3 -22.22 3.81 6.56
CA ARG A 3 -21.93 2.39 6.33
C ARG A 3 -20.57 2.00 6.92
N THR A 4 -20.46 0.75 7.34
CA THR A 4 -19.22 0.09 7.78
C THR A 4 -19.35 -1.42 7.61
N PHE A 5 -18.24 -2.15 7.70
CA PHE A 5 -18.25 -3.61 7.77
C PHE A 5 -18.91 -4.11 9.07
N ARG A 6 -19.45 -5.32 9.04
CA ARG A 6 -20.35 -5.82 10.08
C ARG A 6 -19.66 -6.52 11.24
N LEU A 7 -18.46 -7.04 11.06
CA LEU A 7 -17.79 -7.91 12.03
C LEU A 7 -16.53 -7.29 12.59
N GLY A 8 -16.43 -7.15 13.92
CA GLY A 8 -15.21 -6.72 14.61
C GLY A 8 -14.88 -5.23 14.44
N GLY A 9 -13.61 -4.93 14.45
CA GLY A 9 -13.08 -3.56 14.34
C GLY A 9 -12.80 -2.88 15.67
N ILE A 10 -12.00 -1.83 15.60
CA ILE A 10 -11.56 -1.01 16.73
C ILE A 10 -11.55 0.47 16.36
N HIS A 11 -11.35 1.34 17.34
CA HIS A 11 -11.24 2.79 17.17
C HIS A 11 -9.93 3.29 17.81
N PRO A 12 -8.75 3.10 17.16
CA PRO A 12 -7.51 3.67 17.66
C PRO A 12 -7.50 5.20 17.49
N PRO A 13 -6.74 5.95 18.32
CA PRO A 13 -6.51 7.37 18.08
C PRO A 13 -5.96 7.63 16.68
N GLU A 14 -6.53 8.57 15.97
CA GLU A 14 -6.22 8.80 14.55
C GLU A 14 -4.83 9.41 14.33
N ASN A 15 -4.42 10.34 15.20
CA ASN A 15 -3.10 11.01 15.19
C ASN A 15 -2.66 11.51 13.79
N LYS A 16 -3.58 12.10 13.02
CA LYS A 16 -3.34 12.59 11.65
C LYS A 16 -2.54 13.91 11.63
N LEU A 17 -1.32 13.89 12.17
CA LEU A 17 -0.51 15.11 12.45
C LEU A 17 -0.18 15.92 11.20
N SER A 18 -0.07 15.28 10.03
CA SER A 18 0.23 15.90 8.73
C SER A 18 -1.00 16.13 7.83
N ALA A 19 -2.24 15.96 8.34
CA ALA A 19 -3.46 16.00 7.53
C ALA A 19 -3.70 17.31 6.75
N LYS A 20 -3.20 18.44 7.27
CA LYS A 20 -3.35 19.77 6.65
C LYS A 20 -2.09 20.23 5.90
N ARG A 21 -1.07 19.41 5.83
CA ARG A 21 0.16 19.74 5.11
C ARG A 21 0.01 19.43 3.62
N PRO A 22 0.48 20.30 2.73
CA PRO A 22 0.54 20.01 1.31
C PRO A 22 1.52 18.85 1.06
N ILE A 23 1.48 18.30 -0.15
CA ILE A 23 2.52 17.38 -0.62
C ILE A 23 3.76 18.22 -0.96
N GLU A 24 4.86 17.92 -0.32
CA GLU A 24 6.15 18.59 -0.51
C GLU A 24 7.03 17.77 -1.48
N GLU A 25 7.74 18.46 -2.38
CA GLU A 25 8.73 17.81 -3.24
C GLU A 25 9.99 17.53 -2.43
N LEU A 26 10.40 16.27 -2.37
CA LEU A 26 11.61 15.88 -1.69
C LEU A 26 12.83 16.11 -2.61
N PRO A 27 13.87 16.82 -2.18
CA PRO A 27 15.12 16.91 -2.93
C PRO A 27 15.68 15.53 -3.27
N LEU A 28 16.32 15.41 -4.44
CA LEU A 28 16.91 14.13 -4.86
C LEU A 28 18.08 13.76 -3.95
N PRO A 29 18.21 12.49 -3.54
CA PRO A 29 19.38 12.00 -2.82
C PRO A 29 20.58 11.88 -3.78
N ARG A 30 21.76 11.66 -3.23
CA ARG A 30 22.96 11.40 -4.05
C ARG A 30 22.94 10.02 -4.73
N GLU A 31 22.22 9.08 -4.16
CA GLU A 31 22.10 7.70 -4.60
C GLU A 31 20.69 7.17 -4.32
N VAL A 32 20.18 6.33 -5.22
CA VAL A 32 18.94 5.56 -4.98
C VAL A 32 19.24 4.07 -5.01
N ILE A 33 18.57 3.32 -4.14
CA ILE A 33 18.63 1.86 -4.05
C ILE A 33 17.27 1.32 -4.48
N ILE A 34 17.15 0.79 -5.69
CA ILE A 34 15.88 0.35 -6.25
C ILE A 34 15.77 -1.18 -6.18
N PRO A 35 14.95 -1.73 -5.26
CA PRO A 35 14.74 -3.16 -5.16
C PRO A 35 14.07 -3.71 -6.43
N ILE A 36 14.46 -4.91 -6.87
CA ILE A 36 13.83 -5.58 -8.01
C ILE A 36 12.58 -6.39 -7.62
N GLY A 37 12.39 -6.66 -6.34
CA GLY A 37 11.23 -7.35 -5.77
C GLY A 37 10.34 -6.41 -4.96
N GLN A 38 9.62 -5.49 -5.64
CA GLN A 38 8.75 -4.50 -4.99
C GLN A 38 7.25 -4.84 -5.06
N HIS A 39 6.91 -6.10 -5.36
CA HIS A 39 5.53 -6.55 -5.59
C HIS A 39 5.37 -8.02 -5.17
N ILE A 40 4.14 -8.46 -5.01
CA ILE A 40 3.82 -9.89 -4.87
C ILE A 40 4.01 -10.58 -6.21
N GLY A 41 4.51 -11.82 -6.17
CA GLY A 41 4.79 -12.65 -7.33
C GLY A 41 6.28 -12.82 -7.58
N ALA A 42 6.64 -13.17 -8.80
CA ALA A 42 8.03 -13.38 -9.18
C ALA A 42 8.78 -12.03 -9.26
N PRO A 43 9.96 -11.90 -8.64
CA PRO A 43 10.76 -10.67 -8.75
C PRO A 43 11.08 -10.36 -10.21
N ALA A 44 11.21 -9.08 -10.54
CA ALA A 44 11.64 -8.67 -11.88
C ALA A 44 13.12 -9.07 -12.14
N THR A 45 13.46 -9.25 -13.39
CA THR A 45 14.84 -9.58 -13.83
C THR A 45 15.55 -8.30 -14.28
N PRO A 46 16.73 -7.96 -13.74
CA PRO A 46 17.51 -6.79 -14.17
C PRO A 46 17.78 -6.81 -15.68
N THR A 47 17.68 -5.63 -16.32
CA THR A 47 17.98 -5.42 -17.75
C THR A 47 19.17 -4.49 -17.96
N VAL A 48 19.74 -3.98 -16.88
CA VAL A 48 20.91 -3.08 -16.88
C VAL A 48 22.08 -3.74 -16.17
N GLN A 49 23.27 -3.19 -16.41
CA GLN A 49 24.51 -3.61 -15.79
C GLN A 49 25.28 -2.42 -15.20
N LYS A 50 26.30 -2.71 -14.38
CA LYS A 50 27.18 -1.68 -13.82
C LYS A 50 27.80 -0.85 -14.95
N GLY A 51 27.70 0.46 -14.84
CA GLY A 51 28.23 1.43 -15.79
C GLY A 51 27.18 2.04 -16.71
N ASP A 52 26.00 1.42 -16.85
CA ASP A 52 24.93 1.92 -17.72
C ASP A 52 24.43 3.29 -17.23
N LEU A 53 24.17 4.17 -18.19
CA LEU A 53 23.46 5.44 -17.95
C LEU A 53 21.98 5.22 -18.12
N VAL A 54 21.19 5.76 -17.18
CA VAL A 54 19.73 5.65 -17.16
C VAL A 54 19.09 7.03 -17.02
N LYS A 55 17.93 7.17 -17.62
CA LYS A 55 17.05 8.34 -17.49
C LYS A 55 15.90 8.03 -16.54
N VAL A 56 15.19 9.05 -16.09
CA VAL A 56 13.91 8.86 -15.39
C VAL A 56 12.94 8.12 -16.31
N GLY A 57 12.44 6.98 -15.87
CA GLY A 57 11.52 6.14 -16.66
C GLY A 57 12.19 4.99 -17.42
N THR A 58 13.52 4.92 -17.52
CA THR A 58 14.23 3.78 -18.13
C THR A 58 13.84 2.48 -17.42
N ILE A 59 13.44 1.45 -18.17
CA ILE A 59 13.17 0.11 -17.61
C ILE A 59 14.50 -0.51 -17.18
N ILE A 60 14.67 -0.70 -15.88
CA ILE A 60 15.89 -1.28 -15.29
C ILE A 60 15.71 -2.75 -14.85
N ALA A 61 14.46 -3.21 -14.72
CA ALA A 61 14.17 -4.63 -14.59
C ALA A 61 12.79 -4.95 -15.18
N LYS A 62 12.70 -6.07 -15.91
CA LYS A 62 11.47 -6.54 -16.58
C LYS A 62 10.77 -7.63 -15.80
N THR A 63 9.46 -7.73 -15.99
CA THR A 63 8.63 -8.82 -15.48
C THR A 63 9.21 -10.19 -15.83
N SER A 64 9.14 -11.13 -14.89
CA SER A 64 9.58 -12.52 -15.05
C SER A 64 8.42 -13.52 -15.11
N GLY A 65 7.17 -13.03 -15.16
CA GLY A 65 5.98 -13.87 -15.23
C GLY A 65 4.69 -13.04 -15.19
N PHE A 66 3.52 -13.69 -15.24
CA PHE A 66 2.22 -13.01 -15.25
C PHE A 66 1.99 -12.18 -13.98
N VAL A 67 2.31 -12.75 -12.80
CA VAL A 67 2.25 -12.02 -11.52
C VAL A 67 3.64 -11.45 -11.24
N SER A 68 3.95 -10.35 -11.90
CA SER A 68 5.21 -9.60 -11.78
C SER A 68 4.97 -8.16 -12.25
N ALA A 69 5.90 -7.23 -12.03
CA ALA A 69 5.79 -5.85 -12.49
C ALA A 69 7.15 -5.29 -12.90
N ASN A 70 7.19 -4.50 -13.97
CA ASN A 70 8.38 -3.77 -14.38
C ASN A 70 8.87 -2.81 -13.31
N ILE A 71 10.18 -2.61 -13.27
CA ILE A 71 10.83 -1.63 -12.41
C ILE A 71 11.55 -0.62 -13.31
N HIS A 72 11.35 0.65 -13.01
CA HIS A 72 11.90 1.75 -13.77
C HIS A 72 12.88 2.56 -12.91
N SER A 73 13.85 3.17 -13.54
CA SER A 73 14.68 4.16 -12.87
C SER A 73 13.84 5.36 -12.45
N SER A 74 13.95 5.74 -11.21
CA SER A 74 13.29 6.92 -10.67
C SER A 74 14.11 8.20 -10.86
N VAL A 75 15.33 8.10 -11.34
CA VAL A 75 16.30 9.19 -11.45
C VAL A 75 17.10 9.11 -12.76
N THR A 76 17.69 10.22 -13.16
CA THR A 76 18.78 10.24 -14.13
C THR A 76 20.09 9.95 -13.40
N GLY A 77 20.89 9.03 -13.91
CA GLY A 77 22.14 8.67 -13.26
C GLY A 77 22.87 7.49 -13.87
N LYS A 78 23.85 7.00 -13.14
CA LYS A 78 24.69 5.87 -13.55
C LYS A 78 24.50 4.69 -12.61
N VAL A 79 24.27 3.51 -13.16
CA VAL A 79 24.23 2.27 -12.39
C VAL A 79 25.63 1.99 -11.83
N THR A 80 25.76 2.03 -10.52
CA THR A 80 27.04 1.81 -9.83
C THR A 80 27.28 0.35 -9.49
N LYS A 81 26.21 -0.36 -9.11
CA LYS A 81 26.25 -1.79 -8.80
C LYS A 81 24.85 -2.42 -8.83
N ILE A 82 24.81 -3.72 -9.03
CA ILE A 82 23.67 -4.57 -8.71
C ILE A 82 24.10 -5.41 -7.51
N ASP A 83 23.44 -5.20 -6.36
CA ASP A 83 23.86 -5.75 -5.08
C ASP A 83 22.62 -6.08 -4.23
N SER A 84 22.84 -6.51 -3.02
CA SER A 84 21.78 -6.75 -2.04
C SER A 84 21.71 -5.62 -1.02
N PHE A 85 20.50 -5.30 -0.60
CA PHE A 85 20.21 -4.42 0.53
C PHE A 85 19.39 -5.16 1.60
N PHE A 86 19.32 -4.63 2.81
CA PHE A 86 18.43 -5.15 3.83
C PHE A 86 17.04 -4.55 3.69
N ASP A 87 16.03 -5.43 3.52
CA ASP A 87 14.63 -5.00 3.53
C ASP A 87 14.15 -4.64 4.96
N ALA A 88 12.91 -4.16 5.08
CA ALA A 88 12.29 -3.84 6.37
C ALA A 88 12.21 -5.04 7.35
N GLY A 89 12.36 -6.25 6.88
CA GLY A 89 12.38 -7.47 7.69
C GLY A 89 13.79 -7.92 8.06
N GLY A 90 14.84 -7.20 7.64
CA GLY A 90 16.24 -7.56 7.85
C GLY A 90 16.78 -8.65 6.91
N TYR A 91 16.07 -8.98 5.84
CA TYR A 91 16.52 -9.94 4.84
C TYR A 91 17.27 -9.23 3.71
N LYS A 92 18.37 -9.86 3.24
CA LYS A 92 19.06 -9.39 2.04
C LYS A 92 18.19 -9.60 0.80
N ARG A 93 17.99 -8.55 0.03
CA ARG A 93 17.19 -8.54 -1.22
C ARG A 93 18.00 -7.89 -2.34
N PRO A 94 17.91 -8.40 -3.56
CA PRO A 94 18.63 -7.81 -4.69
C PRO A 94 18.03 -6.43 -5.05
N ALA A 95 18.92 -5.49 -5.38
CA ALA A 95 18.59 -4.13 -5.79
C ALA A 95 19.59 -3.59 -6.83
N ILE A 96 19.15 -2.60 -7.58
CA ILE A 96 19.97 -1.81 -8.50
C ILE A 96 20.27 -0.50 -7.81
N VAL A 97 21.55 -0.15 -7.73
CA VAL A 97 22.03 1.07 -7.10
C VAL A 97 22.45 2.06 -8.19
N ILE A 98 21.91 3.28 -8.13
CA ILE A 98 22.12 4.31 -9.14
C ILE A 98 22.63 5.57 -8.44
N ALA A 99 23.84 6.01 -8.82
CA ALA A 99 24.35 7.33 -8.45
C ALA A 99 23.60 8.38 -9.26
N VAL A 100 22.95 9.32 -8.56
CA VAL A 100 22.12 10.36 -9.19
C VAL A 100 23.03 11.43 -9.80
N THR A 101 22.76 11.81 -11.05
CA THR A 101 23.44 12.95 -11.67
C THR A 101 23.09 14.23 -10.93
N GLN A 102 24.11 14.95 -10.47
CA GLN A 102 23.95 16.17 -9.70
C GLN A 102 24.26 17.39 -10.55
N GLY A 103 23.54 18.48 -10.32
CA GLY A 103 23.85 19.78 -10.97
C GLY A 103 23.40 19.92 -12.44
N GLU A 104 22.78 18.87 -13.00
CA GLU A 104 22.25 18.87 -14.37
C GLU A 104 20.73 18.69 -14.33
N GLU A 105 20.05 19.09 -15.42
CA GLU A 105 18.61 18.87 -15.58
C GLU A 105 18.34 17.35 -15.71
N GLU A 106 17.30 16.86 -15.01
CA GLU A 106 16.87 15.46 -15.14
C GLU A 106 16.47 15.14 -16.57
N GLN A 107 17.09 14.09 -17.11
CA GLN A 107 16.71 13.51 -18.40
C GLN A 107 15.61 12.48 -18.19
N TRP A 108 14.57 12.59 -19.00
CA TRP A 108 13.42 11.67 -18.97
C TRP A 108 13.38 10.82 -20.23
N GLU A 109 12.81 9.64 -20.13
CA GLU A 109 12.55 8.84 -21.32
C GLU A 109 11.58 9.57 -22.24
N GLU A 110 11.78 9.37 -23.54
CA GLU A 110 10.94 9.98 -24.56
C GLU A 110 9.48 9.54 -24.44
N GLY A 111 8.57 10.46 -24.72
CA GLY A 111 7.12 10.22 -24.67
C GLY A 111 6.49 10.30 -23.28
N ILE A 112 7.25 10.56 -22.21
CA ILE A 112 6.69 10.85 -20.88
C ILE A 112 6.20 12.30 -20.84
N ASP A 113 4.90 12.51 -20.65
CA ASP A 113 4.34 13.86 -20.50
C ASP A 113 4.50 14.35 -19.04
N ARG A 114 5.33 15.36 -18.88
CA ARG A 114 5.62 16.04 -17.58
C ARG A 114 4.72 17.22 -17.31
N SER A 115 3.83 17.57 -18.24
CA SER A 115 2.95 18.73 -18.08
C SER A 115 1.94 18.51 -16.95
N THR A 116 1.50 19.61 -16.36
CA THR A 116 0.42 19.62 -15.33
C THR A 116 -0.97 19.65 -15.98
N THR A 117 -1.06 19.68 -17.31
CA THR A 117 -2.33 19.72 -18.03
C THR A 117 -3.14 18.46 -17.80
N LEU A 118 -4.38 18.61 -17.36
CA LEU A 118 -5.30 17.47 -17.19
C LEU A 118 -5.73 16.91 -18.55
N VAL A 119 -5.50 15.63 -18.79
CA VAL A 119 -5.98 14.91 -19.97
C VAL A 119 -7.19 14.07 -19.56
N LYS A 120 -8.39 14.54 -19.93
CA LYS A 120 -9.65 13.89 -19.48
C LYS A 120 -10.04 12.68 -20.32
N GLU A 121 -9.91 12.77 -21.64
CA GLU A 121 -10.37 11.73 -22.55
C GLU A 121 -9.38 10.56 -22.63
N CYS A 122 -9.89 9.33 -22.53
CA CYS A 122 -9.15 8.13 -22.81
C CYS A 122 -9.83 7.39 -23.98
N THR A 123 -9.17 7.34 -25.12
CA THR A 123 -9.68 6.68 -26.34
C THR A 123 -9.19 5.22 -26.47
N LEU A 124 -8.30 4.79 -25.61
CA LEU A 124 -7.68 3.47 -25.65
C LEU A 124 -8.69 2.34 -25.43
N GLU A 125 -8.47 1.22 -26.08
CA GLU A 125 -9.24 0.01 -25.83
C GLU A 125 -8.85 -0.64 -24.48
N PRO A 126 -9.74 -1.44 -23.85
CA PRO A 126 -9.48 -2.06 -22.55
C PRO A 126 -8.14 -2.80 -22.46
N LYS A 127 -7.77 -3.53 -23.50
CA LYS A 127 -6.49 -4.25 -23.57
C LYS A 127 -5.30 -3.29 -23.58
N GLU A 128 -5.35 -2.23 -24.36
CA GLU A 128 -4.27 -1.24 -24.43
C GLU A 128 -4.07 -0.52 -23.09
N ILE A 129 -5.17 -0.25 -22.37
CA ILE A 129 -5.10 0.29 -21.00
C ILE A 129 -4.34 -0.67 -20.08
N ILE A 130 -4.71 -1.95 -20.09
CA ILE A 130 -4.08 -2.99 -19.25
C ILE A 130 -2.59 -3.14 -19.62
N ASP A 131 -2.26 -3.11 -20.90
CA ASP A 131 -0.89 -3.21 -21.41
C ASP A 131 -0.04 -2.01 -20.96
N ARG A 132 -0.58 -0.78 -21.02
CA ARG A 132 0.11 0.43 -20.50
C ARG A 132 0.32 0.37 -19.00
N ILE A 133 -0.68 -0.05 -18.22
CA ILE A 133 -0.58 -0.24 -16.77
C ILE A 133 0.52 -1.26 -16.43
N SER A 134 0.60 -2.36 -17.18
CA SER A 134 1.62 -3.38 -17.03
C SER A 134 3.00 -2.85 -17.38
N ALA A 135 3.14 -2.17 -18.54
CA ALA A 135 4.38 -1.57 -18.99
C ALA A 135 4.92 -0.54 -17.99
N ALA A 136 4.06 0.30 -17.44
CA ALA A 136 4.40 1.31 -16.43
C ALA A 136 4.69 0.73 -15.03
N GLY A 137 4.57 -0.59 -14.84
CA GLY A 137 4.87 -1.28 -13.59
C GLY A 137 3.97 -0.89 -12.43
N ILE A 138 2.68 -0.58 -12.71
CA ILE A 138 1.72 -0.16 -11.68
C ILE A 138 1.35 -1.35 -10.79
N VAL A 139 1.41 -1.13 -9.49
CA VAL A 139 1.03 -2.09 -8.45
C VAL A 139 0.06 -1.45 -7.45
N GLY A 140 -0.60 -2.26 -6.64
CA GLY A 140 -1.47 -1.77 -5.57
C GLY A 140 -0.70 -1.00 -4.51
N LEU A 141 -1.03 0.27 -4.31
CA LEU A 141 -0.28 1.20 -3.45
C LEU A 141 -0.80 1.29 -2.01
N GLY A 142 -1.93 0.68 -1.71
CA GLY A 142 -2.53 0.68 -0.38
C GLY A 142 -2.29 -0.59 0.45
N GLY A 143 -1.28 -1.41 0.11
CA GLY A 143 -1.08 -2.66 0.86
C GLY A 143 -0.04 -3.59 0.26
N ALA A 144 -0.48 -4.76 -0.19
CA ALA A 144 0.40 -5.88 -0.57
C ALA A 144 1.15 -5.70 -1.90
N THR A 145 1.06 -4.57 -2.58
CA THR A 145 1.74 -4.30 -3.86
C THR A 145 1.46 -5.34 -4.95
N PHE A 146 0.22 -5.84 -5.01
CA PHE A 146 -0.18 -6.79 -6.05
C PHE A 146 -0.23 -6.09 -7.43
N PRO A 147 0.30 -6.68 -8.51
CA PRO A 147 0.32 -6.06 -9.84
C PRO A 147 -1.07 -5.70 -10.33
N THR A 148 -1.28 -4.42 -10.71
CA THR A 148 -2.60 -3.88 -11.03
C THR A 148 -3.19 -4.51 -12.30
N HIS A 149 -2.38 -4.74 -13.34
CA HIS A 149 -2.83 -5.40 -14.58
C HIS A 149 -3.42 -6.79 -14.34
N VAL A 150 -2.92 -7.53 -13.33
CA VAL A 150 -3.47 -8.85 -12.96
C VAL A 150 -4.86 -8.72 -12.34
N LYS A 151 -5.09 -7.70 -11.48
CA LYS A 151 -6.43 -7.41 -10.94
C LYS A 151 -7.43 -7.00 -12.02
N LEU A 152 -6.95 -6.37 -13.10
CA LEU A 152 -7.77 -5.94 -14.23
C LEU A 152 -8.00 -7.04 -15.27
N SER A 153 -7.37 -8.21 -15.10
CA SER A 153 -7.51 -9.40 -15.96
C SER A 153 -8.18 -10.54 -15.17
N PRO A 154 -9.50 -10.48 -14.94
CA PRO A 154 -10.22 -11.50 -14.18
C PRO A 154 -10.03 -12.90 -14.79
N PRO A 155 -10.01 -13.96 -13.96
CA PRO A 155 -9.98 -15.33 -14.47
C PRO A 155 -11.18 -15.62 -15.40
N PRO A 156 -11.04 -16.56 -16.35
CA PRO A 156 -12.15 -16.97 -17.22
C PRO A 156 -13.41 -17.32 -16.41
N GLY A 157 -14.56 -16.79 -16.86
CA GLY A 157 -15.86 -16.98 -16.19
C GLY A 157 -16.13 -16.04 -14.99
N ALA A 158 -15.15 -15.28 -14.52
CA ALA A 158 -15.37 -14.25 -13.50
C ALA A 158 -15.61 -12.90 -14.18
N LYS A 159 -16.62 -12.15 -13.70
CA LYS A 159 -16.99 -10.83 -14.22
C LYS A 159 -17.04 -9.82 -13.09
N ALA A 160 -16.42 -8.67 -13.30
CA ALA A 160 -16.58 -7.52 -12.42
C ALA A 160 -17.97 -6.88 -12.62
N GLU A 161 -18.63 -6.50 -11.55
CA GLU A 161 -19.90 -5.75 -11.54
C GLU A 161 -19.66 -4.30 -11.11
N VAL A 162 -18.66 -4.09 -10.26
CA VAL A 162 -18.35 -2.78 -9.65
C VAL A 162 -16.86 -2.61 -9.39
N LEU A 163 -16.37 -1.39 -9.65
CA LEU A 163 -15.06 -0.93 -9.21
C LEU A 163 -15.20 -0.23 -7.86
N ILE A 164 -14.43 -0.63 -6.85
CA ILE A 164 -14.40 0.03 -5.55
C ILE A 164 -13.05 0.73 -5.38
N ILE A 165 -13.07 2.03 -5.16
CA ILE A 165 -11.87 2.80 -4.85
C ILE A 165 -11.74 2.91 -3.34
N ASN A 166 -10.64 2.35 -2.83
CA ASN A 166 -10.27 2.44 -1.44
C ASN A 166 -9.55 3.77 -1.18
N ALA A 167 -10.30 4.76 -0.73
CA ALA A 167 -9.85 6.08 -0.32
C ALA A 167 -10.04 6.27 1.20
N VAL A 168 -10.05 5.17 1.94
CA VAL A 168 -10.38 5.11 3.37
C VAL A 168 -9.24 5.64 4.24
N GLU A 169 -8.01 5.18 4.02
CA GLU A 169 -6.81 5.53 4.82
C GLU A 169 -7.05 5.41 6.33
N CYS A 170 -7.51 4.21 6.76
CA CYS A 170 -7.87 3.94 8.16
C CYS A 170 -6.67 3.75 9.11
N GLU A 171 -5.46 3.56 8.59
CA GLU A 171 -4.26 3.39 9.39
C GLU A 171 -3.94 4.69 10.15
N PRO A 172 -3.79 4.69 11.49
CA PRO A 172 -3.44 5.90 12.23
C PRO A 172 -2.16 6.55 11.71
N TYR A 173 -2.02 7.85 11.91
CA TYR A 173 -0.91 8.71 11.48
C TYR A 173 -0.79 8.96 9.97
N LEU A 174 -1.18 8.03 9.09
CA LEU A 174 -1.01 8.18 7.65
C LEU A 174 -2.00 9.19 7.06
N THR A 175 -1.52 10.04 6.14
CA THR A 175 -2.29 11.12 5.49
C THR A 175 -1.97 11.29 4.01
N SER A 176 -1.15 10.40 3.44
CA SER A 176 -0.70 10.48 2.05
C SER A 176 -1.85 10.37 1.03
N ASP A 177 -2.82 9.46 1.28
CA ASP A 177 -3.98 9.29 0.41
C ASP A 177 -4.93 10.50 0.55
N HIS A 178 -5.11 11.04 1.77
CA HIS A 178 -5.90 12.25 1.98
C HIS A 178 -5.28 13.46 1.26
N ALA A 179 -3.98 13.69 1.42
CA ALA A 179 -3.28 14.78 0.72
C ALA A 179 -3.38 14.64 -0.81
N LEU A 180 -3.27 13.39 -1.32
CA LEU A 180 -3.44 13.10 -2.73
C LEU A 180 -4.87 13.41 -3.22
N MET A 181 -5.89 12.98 -2.49
CA MET A 181 -7.29 13.28 -2.82
C MET A 181 -7.57 14.79 -2.92
N MET A 182 -6.95 15.58 -2.04
CA MET A 182 -7.12 17.03 -2.05
C MET A 182 -6.39 17.73 -3.21
N SER A 183 -5.20 17.23 -3.57
CA SER A 183 -4.35 17.89 -4.58
C SER A 183 -4.57 17.38 -6.01
N LYS A 184 -5.11 16.16 -6.20
CA LYS A 184 -5.21 15.44 -7.47
C LYS A 184 -6.59 14.82 -7.70
N SER A 185 -7.63 15.50 -7.23
CA SER A 185 -9.01 15.02 -7.31
C SER A 185 -9.47 14.76 -8.76
N ASP A 186 -9.16 15.68 -9.66
CA ASP A 186 -9.57 15.61 -11.07
C ASP A 186 -8.89 14.43 -11.78
N GLU A 187 -7.58 14.27 -11.59
CA GLU A 187 -6.81 13.16 -12.15
C GLU A 187 -7.27 11.81 -11.58
N ILE A 188 -7.66 11.77 -10.30
CA ILE A 188 -8.22 10.57 -9.67
C ILE A 188 -9.53 10.17 -10.35
N LEU A 189 -10.47 11.12 -10.60
CA LEU A 189 -11.74 10.79 -11.25
C LEU A 189 -11.53 10.31 -12.69
N VAL A 190 -10.60 10.91 -13.45
CA VAL A 190 -10.21 10.39 -14.77
C VAL A 190 -9.64 8.98 -14.65
N GLY A 191 -8.77 8.71 -13.66
CA GLY A 191 -8.23 7.39 -13.38
C GLY A 191 -9.32 6.35 -13.05
N VAL A 192 -10.40 6.76 -12.37
CA VAL A 192 -11.58 5.90 -12.12
C VAL A 192 -12.25 5.53 -13.45
N GLU A 193 -12.46 6.49 -14.36
CA GLU A 193 -13.07 6.21 -15.67
C GLU A 193 -12.19 5.28 -16.52
N ILE A 194 -10.88 5.49 -16.51
CA ILE A 194 -9.93 4.60 -17.18
C ILE A 194 -10.08 3.16 -16.66
N LEU A 195 -10.15 2.99 -15.34
CA LEU A 195 -10.32 1.67 -14.72
C LEU A 195 -11.69 1.05 -14.97
N LYS A 196 -12.78 1.85 -14.99
CA LYS A 196 -14.11 1.39 -15.40
C LYS A 196 -14.08 0.85 -16.83
N ARG A 197 -13.45 1.59 -17.75
CA ARG A 197 -13.28 1.18 -19.16
C ARG A 197 -12.47 -0.12 -19.27
N ALA A 198 -11.34 -0.22 -18.58
CA ALA A 198 -10.49 -1.42 -18.57
C ALA A 198 -11.22 -2.67 -18.08
N LEU A 199 -12.12 -2.53 -17.09
CA LEU A 199 -12.91 -3.62 -16.51
C LEU A 199 -14.25 -3.88 -17.25
N GLY A 200 -14.68 -2.98 -18.12
CA GLY A 200 -16.00 -3.05 -18.76
C GLY A 200 -17.16 -2.88 -17.78
N VAL A 201 -16.98 -2.07 -16.71
CA VAL A 201 -18.01 -1.80 -15.70
C VAL A 201 -18.53 -0.38 -15.80
N SER A 202 -19.82 -0.19 -15.54
CA SER A 202 -20.45 1.14 -15.53
C SER A 202 -20.47 1.80 -14.15
N ARG A 203 -20.24 1.03 -13.07
CA ARG A 203 -20.35 1.51 -11.70
C ARG A 203 -19.01 1.54 -10.98
N ALA A 204 -18.72 2.68 -10.32
CA ALA A 204 -17.61 2.82 -9.39
C ALA A 204 -18.09 3.44 -8.06
N VAL A 205 -17.48 3.02 -6.94
CA VAL A 205 -17.75 3.55 -5.60
C VAL A 205 -16.45 3.95 -4.95
N ILE A 206 -16.30 5.23 -4.61
CA ILE A 206 -15.15 5.76 -3.88
C ILE A 206 -15.50 5.76 -2.39
N GLY A 207 -14.96 4.82 -1.63
CA GLY A 207 -15.18 4.74 -0.18
C GLY A 207 -14.21 5.63 0.58
N VAL A 208 -14.72 6.61 1.33
CA VAL A 208 -13.92 7.59 2.10
C VAL A 208 -14.42 7.60 3.55
N GLU A 209 -13.51 7.55 4.53
CA GLU A 209 -13.92 7.71 5.94
C GLU A 209 -14.42 9.13 6.24
N ASN A 210 -15.45 9.23 7.08
CA ASN A 210 -16.17 10.48 7.40
C ASN A 210 -15.34 11.50 8.20
N ASN A 211 -14.13 11.15 8.61
CA ASN A 211 -13.17 12.10 9.18
C ASN A 211 -12.47 12.98 8.11
N LYS A 212 -12.66 12.70 6.82
CA LYS A 212 -12.13 13.44 5.66
C LYS A 212 -13.26 14.15 4.92
N LYS A 213 -13.98 15.03 5.62
CA LYS A 213 -15.16 15.74 5.08
C LYS A 213 -14.83 16.60 3.87
N ASP A 214 -13.65 17.22 3.86
CA ASP A 214 -13.09 18.02 2.76
C ASP A 214 -12.91 17.17 1.49
N ALA A 215 -12.27 16.01 1.61
CA ALA A 215 -12.09 15.09 0.49
C ALA A 215 -13.44 14.53 -0.01
N ILE A 216 -14.36 14.18 0.88
CA ILE A 216 -15.73 13.74 0.51
C ILE A 216 -16.43 14.82 -0.31
N LEU A 217 -16.41 16.06 0.17
CA LEU A 217 -17.06 17.17 -0.53
C LEU A 217 -16.43 17.41 -1.91
N ARG A 218 -15.10 17.52 -1.96
CA ARG A 218 -14.34 17.76 -3.20
C ARG A 218 -14.58 16.68 -4.25
N LEU A 219 -14.40 15.41 -3.86
CA LEU A 219 -14.60 14.29 -4.77
C LEU A 219 -16.05 14.15 -5.22
N SER A 220 -17.04 14.41 -4.32
CA SER A 220 -18.47 14.35 -4.68
C SER A 220 -18.85 15.42 -5.70
N GLN A 221 -18.29 16.63 -5.58
CA GLN A 221 -18.53 17.70 -6.56
C GLN A 221 -18.02 17.32 -7.95
N ILE A 222 -16.80 16.80 -8.06
CA ILE A 222 -16.21 16.41 -9.33
C ILE A 222 -16.90 15.16 -9.89
N ALA A 223 -17.29 14.20 -9.04
CA ALA A 223 -17.97 12.97 -9.46
C ALA A 223 -19.32 13.21 -10.16
N MET A 224 -19.93 14.39 -10.00
CA MET A 224 -21.16 14.76 -10.73
C MET A 224 -20.96 14.77 -12.26
N ASP A 225 -19.75 15.00 -12.72
CA ASP A 225 -19.40 14.97 -14.15
C ASP A 225 -19.08 13.54 -14.67
N TYR A 226 -19.09 12.54 -13.79
CA TYR A 226 -18.70 11.17 -14.10
C TYR A 226 -19.82 10.17 -13.80
N PRO A 227 -20.73 9.92 -14.76
CA PRO A 227 -21.90 9.03 -14.59
C PRO A 227 -21.51 7.63 -14.08
N GLY A 228 -22.26 7.14 -13.10
CA GLY A 228 -22.01 5.83 -12.48
C GLY A 228 -20.89 5.79 -11.45
N THR A 229 -20.26 6.93 -11.14
CA THR A 229 -19.26 7.07 -10.08
C THR A 229 -19.88 7.79 -8.87
N GLU A 230 -19.86 7.15 -7.70
CA GLU A 230 -20.39 7.70 -6.44
C GLU A 230 -19.33 7.77 -5.35
N VAL A 231 -19.38 8.81 -4.52
CA VAL A 231 -18.55 8.91 -3.30
C VAL A 231 -19.40 8.46 -2.12
N MET A 232 -18.90 7.46 -1.38
CA MET A 232 -19.61 6.87 -0.25
C MET A 232 -18.90 7.20 1.06
N PRO A 233 -19.48 8.07 1.92
CA PRO A 233 -18.96 8.30 3.26
C PRO A 233 -19.11 7.03 4.13
N LEU A 234 -18.00 6.61 4.75
CA LEU A 234 -17.93 5.43 5.60
C LEU A 234 -17.66 5.82 7.05
N LYS A 235 -18.10 4.97 7.98
CA LYS A 235 -17.82 5.16 9.40
C LYS A 235 -16.31 5.00 9.66
N VAL A 236 -15.76 5.88 10.49
CA VAL A 236 -14.39 5.74 11.01
C VAL A 236 -14.34 4.53 11.91
N GLN A 237 -13.72 3.45 11.44
CA GLN A 237 -13.58 2.18 12.15
C GLN A 237 -12.46 1.37 11.55
N TYR A 238 -11.45 1.03 12.33
CA TYR A 238 -10.31 0.24 11.84
C TYR A 238 -10.61 -1.28 11.89
N PRO A 239 -10.33 -2.06 10.82
CA PRO A 239 -9.67 -1.72 9.56
C PRO A 239 -10.65 -1.54 8.39
N GLN A 240 -11.35 -0.41 8.30
CA GLN A 240 -12.34 -0.10 7.25
C GLN A 240 -11.75 -0.22 5.82
N GLY A 241 -10.44 0.09 5.67
CA GLY A 241 -9.71 -0.01 4.40
C GLY A 241 -9.25 -1.44 4.05
N GLY A 242 -9.50 -2.43 4.90
CA GLY A 242 -9.27 -3.83 4.52
C GLY A 242 -10.14 -4.21 3.32
N GLU A 243 -9.57 -4.87 2.30
CA GLU A 243 -10.27 -5.13 1.03
C GLU A 243 -11.62 -5.84 1.23
N LYS A 244 -11.65 -6.91 2.03
CA LYS A 244 -12.89 -7.66 2.35
C LYS A 244 -13.86 -6.83 3.20
N GLN A 245 -13.34 -6.03 4.13
CA GLN A 245 -14.13 -5.13 4.99
C GLN A 245 -14.78 -4.02 4.17
N LEU A 246 -14.04 -3.45 3.23
CA LEU A 246 -14.55 -2.41 2.34
C LEU A 246 -15.64 -2.96 1.41
N ILE A 247 -15.46 -4.16 0.85
CA ILE A 247 -16.50 -4.84 0.05
C ILE A 247 -17.77 -5.05 0.89
N ASP A 248 -17.64 -5.53 2.12
CA ASP A 248 -18.79 -5.71 3.02
C ASP A 248 -19.49 -4.38 3.36
N ALA A 249 -18.72 -3.31 3.61
CA ALA A 249 -19.27 -1.98 3.88
C ALA A 249 -20.04 -1.42 2.67
N VAL A 250 -19.50 -1.56 1.46
CA VAL A 250 -20.05 -0.97 0.23
C VAL A 250 -21.19 -1.83 -0.33
N LEU A 251 -20.96 -3.13 -0.50
CA LEU A 251 -21.88 -4.03 -1.23
C LEU A 251 -22.79 -4.87 -0.32
N ARG A 252 -22.50 -4.94 0.98
CA ARG A 252 -23.15 -5.90 1.91
C ARG A 252 -22.97 -7.37 1.49
N LYS A 253 -21.91 -7.64 0.72
CA LYS A 253 -21.48 -8.98 0.31
C LYS A 253 -20.21 -9.38 1.08
N GLN A 254 -20.10 -10.64 1.49
CA GLN A 254 -18.89 -11.18 2.11
C GLN A 254 -18.09 -12.00 1.09
N VAL A 255 -16.78 -11.79 1.09
CA VAL A 255 -15.85 -12.62 0.34
C VAL A 255 -15.49 -13.85 1.18
N LYS A 256 -15.84 -15.03 0.71
CA LYS A 256 -15.58 -16.31 1.42
C LYS A 256 -14.08 -16.52 1.69
N SER A 257 -13.79 -17.43 2.63
CA SER A 257 -12.42 -17.90 2.89
C SER A 257 -11.79 -18.43 1.60
N GLY A 258 -10.53 -18.07 1.34
CA GLY A 258 -9.80 -18.48 0.14
C GLY A 258 -10.29 -17.86 -1.18
N ALA A 259 -11.45 -17.19 -1.21
CA ALA A 259 -11.98 -16.58 -2.43
C ALA A 259 -11.37 -15.20 -2.70
N LEU A 260 -11.32 -14.82 -3.98
CA LEU A 260 -10.89 -13.50 -4.43
C LEU A 260 -12.06 -12.49 -4.38
N PRO A 261 -11.80 -11.17 -4.27
CA PRO A 261 -12.78 -10.10 -4.32
C PRO A 261 -13.75 -10.19 -5.50
N ILE A 262 -13.28 -10.63 -6.65
CA ILE A 262 -14.07 -10.81 -7.86
C ILE A 262 -15.25 -11.78 -7.67
N SER A 263 -15.17 -12.73 -6.72
CA SER A 263 -16.28 -13.63 -6.39
C SER A 263 -17.49 -12.91 -5.79
N ALA A 264 -17.29 -11.69 -5.28
CA ALA A 264 -18.36 -10.77 -4.84
C ALA A 264 -18.76 -9.77 -5.94
N GLY A 265 -18.22 -9.92 -7.16
CA GLY A 265 -18.41 -8.99 -8.28
C GLY A 265 -17.58 -7.71 -8.17
N ALA A 266 -16.61 -7.63 -7.27
CA ALA A 266 -15.86 -6.40 -6.98
C ALA A 266 -14.39 -6.49 -7.40
N VAL A 267 -13.89 -5.39 -7.98
CA VAL A 267 -12.45 -5.12 -8.09
C VAL A 267 -12.15 -3.91 -7.23
N VAL A 268 -11.16 -4.02 -6.32
CA VAL A 268 -10.79 -2.97 -5.39
C VAL A 268 -9.43 -2.39 -5.75
N GLN A 269 -9.35 -1.06 -5.86
CA GLN A 269 -8.11 -0.33 -6.11
C GLN A 269 -7.92 0.78 -5.08
N ASN A 270 -6.70 0.97 -4.58
CA ASN A 270 -6.40 2.11 -3.71
C ASN A 270 -6.38 3.42 -4.50
N VAL A 271 -6.73 4.53 -3.87
CA VAL A 271 -6.80 5.85 -4.53
C VAL A 271 -5.45 6.30 -5.12
N GLY A 272 -4.33 6.01 -4.47
CA GLY A 272 -3.00 6.26 -5.02
C GLY A 272 -2.70 5.41 -6.26
N THR A 273 -3.18 4.16 -6.29
CA THR A 273 -3.10 3.31 -7.50
C THR A 273 -3.90 3.89 -8.65
N VAL A 274 -5.08 4.44 -8.37
CA VAL A 274 -5.93 5.09 -9.39
C VAL A 274 -5.20 6.30 -10.00
N PHE A 275 -4.58 7.12 -9.17
CA PHE A 275 -3.76 8.23 -9.64
C PHE A 275 -2.57 7.76 -10.49
N ALA A 276 -1.86 6.71 -10.05
CA ALA A 276 -0.75 6.13 -10.82
C ALA A 276 -1.22 5.52 -12.17
N VAL A 277 -2.45 4.98 -12.22
CA VAL A 277 -3.07 4.55 -13.49
C VAL A 277 -3.33 5.73 -14.42
N TYR A 278 -3.84 6.85 -13.90
CA TYR A 278 -3.97 8.08 -14.69
C TYR A 278 -2.62 8.51 -15.28
N GLU A 279 -1.57 8.59 -14.45
CA GLU A 279 -0.22 8.96 -14.92
C GLU A 279 0.31 7.98 -15.99
N ALA A 280 0.12 6.67 -15.79
CA ALA A 280 0.57 5.65 -16.74
C ALA A 280 -0.15 5.73 -18.08
N VAL A 281 -1.47 5.92 -18.07
CA VAL A 281 -2.30 5.84 -19.28
C VAL A 281 -2.34 7.17 -20.03
N GLN A 282 -2.47 8.28 -19.32
CA GLN A 282 -2.62 9.60 -19.92
C GLN A 282 -1.28 10.35 -20.11
N LYS A 283 -0.29 10.05 -19.26
CA LYS A 283 1.00 10.74 -19.25
C LYS A 283 2.17 9.83 -19.67
N ASN A 284 1.91 8.58 -19.97
CA ASN A 284 2.95 7.58 -20.24
C ASN A 284 4.04 7.54 -19.15
N LYS A 285 3.69 7.94 -17.91
CA LYS A 285 4.62 8.05 -16.79
C LYS A 285 4.59 6.77 -15.96
N PRO A 286 5.71 6.03 -15.87
CA PRO A 286 5.77 4.84 -15.04
C PRO A 286 5.77 5.15 -13.56
N LEU A 287 5.53 4.12 -12.72
CA LEU A 287 5.54 4.27 -11.27
C LEU A 287 6.97 4.41 -10.74
N ILE A 288 7.42 5.64 -10.59
CA ILE A 288 8.78 6.02 -10.20
C ILE A 288 8.83 6.81 -8.88
N GLU A 289 7.69 7.18 -8.34
CA GLU A 289 7.60 7.99 -7.13
C GLU A 289 6.44 7.58 -6.24
N ARG A 290 6.51 7.96 -4.97
CA ARG A 290 5.47 7.71 -3.98
C ARG A 290 5.22 8.96 -3.15
N ILE A 291 3.95 9.18 -2.82
CA ILE A 291 3.61 10.10 -1.73
C ILE A 291 3.71 9.30 -0.44
N THR A 292 4.61 9.74 0.44
CA THR A 292 4.94 9.04 1.69
C THR A 292 4.75 9.99 2.86
N THR A 293 3.95 9.61 3.84
CA THR A 293 3.81 10.35 5.09
C THR A 293 5.03 10.11 5.98
N VAL A 294 5.69 11.17 6.45
CA VAL A 294 6.68 11.10 7.52
C VAL A 294 6.10 11.76 8.74
N THR A 295 6.01 11.05 9.86
CA THR A 295 5.20 11.49 11.00
C THR A 295 5.70 10.91 12.32
N GLY A 296 5.30 11.53 13.41
CA GLY A 296 5.60 11.15 14.79
C GLY A 296 5.25 12.29 15.73
N LYS A 297 4.90 11.99 16.96
CA LYS A 297 4.45 13.01 17.92
C LYS A 297 5.52 14.05 18.25
N HIS A 298 6.78 13.63 18.26
CA HIS A 298 7.92 14.47 18.61
C HIS A 298 8.75 14.85 17.37
N LEU A 299 8.29 14.49 16.17
CA LEU A 299 8.92 14.91 14.94
C LEU A 299 8.67 16.40 14.72
N GLU A 300 9.70 17.14 14.33
CA GLU A 300 9.63 18.60 14.18
C GLU A 300 8.63 19.01 13.07
N ASN A 301 8.74 18.39 11.91
CA ASN A 301 7.95 18.73 10.72
C ASN A 301 7.26 17.49 10.11
N PRO A 302 6.16 16.97 10.72
CA PRO A 302 5.38 15.92 10.09
C PRO A 302 4.83 16.38 8.75
N SER A 303 5.09 15.63 7.65
CA SER A 303 4.76 16.04 6.29
C SER A 303 4.41 14.86 5.39
N ASN A 304 3.91 15.16 4.18
CA ASN A 304 3.72 14.21 3.10
C ASN A 304 4.69 14.58 1.98
N TYR A 305 5.62 13.69 1.66
CA TYR A 305 6.63 13.94 0.62
C TYR A 305 6.33 13.16 -0.65
N ARG A 306 6.52 13.81 -1.80
CA ARG A 306 6.70 13.13 -3.07
C ARG A 306 8.15 12.65 -3.15
N ALA A 307 8.37 11.37 -2.88
CA ALA A 307 9.70 10.76 -2.83
C ALA A 307 9.92 9.85 -4.05
N ARG A 308 11.09 9.92 -4.65
CA ARG A 308 11.52 8.98 -5.70
C ARG A 308 11.70 7.58 -5.12
N ILE A 309 11.24 6.56 -5.85
CA ILE A 309 11.47 5.17 -5.46
C ILE A 309 12.97 4.90 -5.42
N GLY A 310 13.43 4.26 -4.33
CA GLY A 310 14.84 4.03 -4.07
C GLY A 310 15.49 5.06 -3.13
N THR A 311 14.84 6.17 -2.82
CA THR A 311 15.37 7.15 -1.86
C THR A 311 15.49 6.54 -0.47
N PRO A 312 16.64 6.62 0.21
CA PRO A 312 16.78 6.14 1.58
C PRO A 312 15.81 6.84 2.54
N ILE A 313 15.20 6.11 3.46
CA ILE A 313 14.25 6.67 4.43
C ILE A 313 14.88 7.76 5.28
N GLY A 314 16.18 7.64 5.60
CA GLY A 314 16.91 8.67 6.33
C GLY A 314 16.87 10.03 5.66
N HIS A 315 16.81 10.08 4.33
CA HIS A 315 16.71 11.34 3.59
C HIS A 315 15.35 12.04 3.84
N LEU A 316 14.27 11.29 3.90
CA LEU A 316 12.93 11.81 4.24
C LEU A 316 12.87 12.27 5.70
N ILE A 317 13.49 11.51 6.62
CA ILE A 317 13.55 11.85 8.04
C ILE A 317 14.32 13.15 8.23
N THR A 318 15.45 13.32 7.54
CA THR A 318 16.25 14.55 7.58
C THR A 318 15.44 15.75 7.09
N ALA A 319 14.68 15.62 5.99
CA ALA A 319 13.80 16.67 5.50
C ALA A 319 12.69 17.04 6.49
N SER A 320 12.31 16.12 7.37
CA SER A 320 11.31 16.34 8.43
C SER A 320 11.90 16.88 9.76
N GLY A 321 13.17 17.34 9.77
CA GLY A 321 13.85 17.86 10.94
C GLY A 321 14.76 16.87 11.66
N GLY A 322 14.94 15.66 11.13
CA GLY A 322 15.80 14.61 11.71
C GLY A 322 15.07 13.73 12.73
N LEU A 323 15.83 12.79 13.30
CA LEU A 323 15.31 11.91 14.35
C LEU A 323 15.26 12.64 15.70
N PRO A 324 14.11 12.66 16.40
CA PRO A 324 14.05 13.12 17.79
C PRO A 324 14.99 12.31 18.69
N GLU A 325 15.58 12.96 19.71
CA GLU A 325 16.51 12.33 20.65
C GLU A 325 15.91 11.15 21.42
N ASP A 326 14.62 11.22 21.69
CA ASP A 326 13.86 10.18 22.38
C ASP A 326 13.31 9.09 21.46
N THR A 327 13.76 9.02 20.21
CA THR A 327 13.33 8.00 19.27
C THR A 327 13.55 6.60 19.82
N GLY A 328 12.47 5.83 19.90
CA GLY A 328 12.51 4.45 20.36
C GLY A 328 12.29 3.44 19.24
N LYS A 329 11.57 3.84 18.16
CA LYS A 329 11.29 2.94 17.05
C LYS A 329 10.91 3.72 15.78
N ILE A 330 11.41 3.25 14.64
CA ILE A 330 10.97 3.69 13.31
C ILE A 330 10.13 2.58 12.69
N ILE A 331 8.97 2.92 12.16
CA ILE A 331 8.06 1.96 11.53
C ILE A 331 7.84 2.37 10.07
N GLY A 332 8.04 1.44 9.14
CA GLY A 332 7.60 1.58 7.76
C GLY A 332 6.13 1.23 7.65
N GLY A 333 5.30 2.23 7.34
CA GLY A 333 3.84 2.18 7.40
C GLY A 333 3.26 2.82 8.67
N GLY A 334 2.02 2.48 9.02
CA GLY A 334 1.39 2.94 10.25
C GLY A 334 1.61 1.98 11.43
N PRO A 335 1.10 2.32 12.63
CA PRO A 335 1.40 1.56 13.86
C PRO A 335 0.71 0.20 13.92
N MET A 336 -0.35 -0.03 13.13
CA MET A 336 -1.15 -1.24 13.23
C MET A 336 -0.64 -2.37 12.34
N MET A 337 -0.31 -2.08 11.08
CA MET A 337 0.14 -3.08 10.09
C MET A 337 1.61 -2.93 9.71
N GLY A 338 2.23 -1.79 9.98
CA GLY A 338 3.62 -1.49 9.64
C GLY A 338 4.63 -2.42 10.30
N LYS A 339 5.87 -2.33 9.85
CA LYS A 339 6.99 -3.12 10.35
C LYS A 339 8.05 -2.20 10.93
N ALA A 340 8.63 -2.58 12.08
CA ALA A 340 9.78 -1.90 12.62
C ALA A 340 10.96 -2.01 11.64
N LEU A 341 11.65 -0.90 11.41
CA LEU A 341 12.79 -0.81 10.50
C LEU A 341 14.08 -0.93 11.30
N LEU A 342 15.06 -1.62 10.74
CA LEU A 342 16.37 -1.85 11.36
C LEU A 342 17.39 -0.76 11.01
N SER A 343 17.13 0.01 9.94
CA SER A 343 18.05 1.03 9.44
C SER A 343 17.29 2.12 8.71
N THR A 344 17.84 3.31 8.67
CA THR A 344 17.37 4.44 7.86
C THR A 344 17.84 4.36 6.40
N GLU A 345 18.75 3.43 6.08
CA GLU A 345 19.21 3.17 4.70
C GLU A 345 18.22 2.34 3.86
N ILE A 346 17.15 1.87 4.48
CA ILE A 346 16.07 1.15 3.76
C ILE A 346 15.42 2.11 2.76
N PRO A 347 15.31 1.71 1.48
CA PRO A 347 14.76 2.59 0.46
C PRO A 347 13.24 2.70 0.48
N VAL A 348 12.72 3.83 0.05
CA VAL A 348 11.32 3.99 -0.38
C VAL A 348 11.05 3.02 -1.53
N THR A 349 10.01 2.24 -1.39
CA THR A 349 9.56 1.28 -2.41
C THR A 349 8.16 1.64 -2.92
N LYS A 350 7.67 0.94 -3.94
CA LYS A 350 6.29 1.09 -4.43
C LYS A 350 5.24 0.92 -3.32
N GLY A 351 5.54 0.12 -2.29
CA GLY A 351 4.64 -0.13 -1.16
C GLY A 351 4.79 0.80 0.04
N THR A 352 5.74 1.71 0.02
CA THR A 352 6.00 2.62 1.16
C THR A 352 4.91 3.69 1.23
N SER A 353 4.02 3.63 2.23
CA SER A 353 2.95 4.61 2.46
C SER A 353 3.28 5.63 3.54
N GLY A 354 4.18 5.27 4.47
CA GLY A 354 4.58 6.17 5.54
C GLY A 354 5.78 5.68 6.33
N ILE A 355 6.34 6.60 7.08
CA ILE A 355 7.43 6.42 8.04
C ILE A 355 6.95 7.03 9.35
N LEU A 356 6.74 6.19 10.35
CA LEU A 356 6.28 6.61 11.67
C LEU A 356 7.43 6.50 12.67
N ILE A 357 7.71 7.61 13.35
CA ILE A 357 8.72 7.70 14.40
C ILE A 357 8.00 7.72 15.75
N LEU A 358 8.21 6.66 16.54
CA LEU A 358 7.64 6.54 17.88
C LEU A 358 8.66 6.91 18.94
N PRO A 359 8.26 7.68 19.97
CA PRO A 359 9.09 7.94 21.12
C PRO A 359 9.34 6.65 21.92
N ARG A 360 10.39 6.64 22.73
CA ARG A 360 10.83 5.47 23.50
C ARG A 360 9.72 4.94 24.42
N GLU A 361 8.96 5.81 25.04
CA GLU A 361 7.86 5.44 25.94
C GLU A 361 6.71 4.68 25.23
N GLU A 362 6.41 5.02 23.97
CA GLU A 362 5.36 4.36 23.18
C GLU A 362 5.86 3.11 22.44
N SER A 363 7.17 2.96 22.29
CA SER A 363 7.80 1.86 21.54
C SER A 363 8.14 0.65 22.39
N THR A 364 8.21 0.82 23.73
CA THR A 364 8.57 -0.24 24.66
C THR A 364 7.41 -1.21 24.86
N ARG A 365 7.68 -2.49 24.61
CA ARG A 365 6.68 -3.53 24.84
C ARG A 365 6.44 -3.73 26.34
N ARG A 366 5.16 -3.70 26.72
CA ARG A 366 4.75 -4.07 28.08
C ARG A 366 4.95 -5.56 28.32
N PRO A 367 5.27 -6.00 29.55
CA PRO A 367 5.40 -7.43 29.88
C PRO A 367 4.14 -8.22 29.53
N MET A 368 4.33 -9.37 28.90
CA MET A 368 3.25 -10.31 28.59
C MET A 368 2.72 -10.94 29.89
N ARG A 369 1.40 -10.99 30.05
CA ARG A 369 0.70 -11.64 31.17
C ARG A 369 -0.09 -12.85 30.68
N ASN A 370 -0.55 -13.68 31.63
CA ASN A 370 -1.41 -14.82 31.31
C ASN A 370 -2.72 -14.36 30.70
N CYS A 371 -3.24 -15.15 29.76
CA CYS A 371 -4.53 -14.89 29.13
C CYS A 371 -5.67 -15.02 30.15
N ILE A 372 -6.44 -13.96 30.35
CA ILE A 372 -7.60 -13.94 31.26
C ILE A 372 -8.90 -14.43 30.59
N ARG A 373 -8.83 -14.96 29.37
CA ARG A 373 -9.96 -15.49 28.58
C ARG A 373 -11.12 -14.51 28.37
N CYS A 374 -10.86 -13.21 28.28
CA CYS A 374 -11.87 -12.16 28.12
C CYS A 374 -12.52 -12.09 26.72
N ALA A 375 -12.04 -12.86 25.75
CA ALA A 375 -12.49 -12.91 24.36
C ALA A 375 -12.41 -11.58 23.55
N LYS A 376 -11.87 -10.48 24.09
CA LYS A 376 -11.78 -9.21 23.38
C LYS A 376 -11.09 -9.33 22.01
N CYS A 377 -10.05 -10.15 21.90
CA CYS A 377 -9.35 -10.39 20.63
C CYS A 377 -10.25 -11.07 19.58
N VAL A 378 -11.22 -11.88 20.01
CA VAL A 378 -12.20 -12.54 19.13
C VAL A 378 -13.26 -11.52 18.65
N THR A 379 -13.81 -10.74 19.59
CA THR A 379 -14.87 -9.77 19.28
C THR A 379 -14.42 -8.67 18.32
N VAL A 380 -13.13 -8.28 18.35
CA VAL A 380 -12.60 -7.25 17.45
C VAL A 380 -12.04 -7.81 16.13
N CYS A 381 -11.98 -9.13 15.98
CA CYS A 381 -11.42 -9.71 14.75
C CYS A 381 -12.36 -9.49 13.56
N PRO A 382 -11.94 -8.74 12.52
CA PRO A 382 -12.80 -8.46 11.36
C PRO A 382 -12.96 -9.66 10.43
N MET A 383 -12.25 -10.77 10.71
CA MET A 383 -12.32 -12.04 9.98
C MET A 383 -13.00 -13.16 10.78
N GLY A 384 -13.48 -12.88 12.00
CA GLY A 384 -14.16 -13.86 12.86
C GLY A 384 -13.25 -14.97 13.39
N LEU A 385 -11.93 -14.75 13.40
CA LEU A 385 -10.95 -15.73 13.89
C LEU A 385 -10.88 -15.75 15.41
N ASN A 386 -10.23 -16.79 15.97
CA ASN A 386 -9.88 -16.85 17.38
C ASN A 386 -8.37 -16.61 17.58
N PRO A 387 -7.90 -15.35 17.71
CA PRO A 387 -6.49 -15.05 17.81
C PRO A 387 -5.79 -15.66 19.02
N ALA A 388 -6.51 -15.89 20.14
CA ALA A 388 -5.94 -16.49 21.34
C ALA A 388 -5.60 -17.98 21.11
N PHE A 389 -6.46 -18.72 20.42
CA PHE A 389 -6.20 -20.10 20.07
C PHE A 389 -5.13 -20.21 18.98
N LEU A 390 -5.21 -19.40 17.94
CA LEU A 390 -4.18 -19.35 16.90
C LEU A 390 -2.78 -19.10 17.49
N MET A 391 -2.64 -18.14 18.44
CA MET A 391 -1.37 -17.91 19.11
C MET A 391 -0.92 -19.15 19.88
N ARG A 392 -1.81 -19.80 20.63
CA ARG A 392 -1.50 -21.01 21.40
C ARG A 392 -1.02 -22.15 20.47
N ASP A 393 -1.76 -22.41 19.41
CA ASP A 393 -1.47 -23.51 18.49
C ASP A 393 -0.13 -23.29 17.78
N VAL A 394 0.18 -22.04 17.40
CA VAL A 394 1.51 -21.67 16.88
C VAL A 394 2.62 -21.85 17.93
N GLN A 395 2.37 -21.51 19.21
CA GLN A 395 3.36 -21.71 20.29
C GLN A 395 3.73 -23.17 20.48
N TYR A 396 2.78 -24.07 20.30
CA TYR A 396 2.99 -25.52 20.38
C TYR A 396 3.36 -26.18 19.05
N ALA A 397 3.55 -25.39 17.99
CA ALA A 397 3.80 -25.85 16.62
C ALA A 397 2.75 -26.86 16.10
N ASP A 398 1.51 -26.76 16.60
CA ASP A 398 0.37 -27.53 16.10
C ASP A 398 -0.15 -26.89 14.80
N TRP A 399 0.50 -27.24 13.69
CA TRP A 399 0.20 -26.65 12.39
C TRP A 399 -1.17 -27.09 11.83
N ASP A 400 -1.62 -28.30 12.18
CA ASP A 400 -2.92 -28.82 11.76
C ASP A 400 -4.07 -28.06 12.45
N ALA A 401 -3.98 -27.86 13.77
CA ALA A 401 -4.93 -27.04 14.51
C ALA A 401 -4.89 -25.58 14.02
N THR A 402 -3.69 -25.05 13.72
CA THR A 402 -3.49 -23.70 13.21
C THR A 402 -4.16 -23.51 11.84
N GLU A 403 -4.03 -24.50 10.93
CA GLU A 403 -4.68 -24.47 9.61
C GLU A 403 -6.20 -24.58 9.74
N LYS A 404 -6.71 -25.53 10.56
CA LYS A 404 -8.14 -25.68 10.87
C LYS A 404 -8.74 -24.42 11.53
N GLY A 405 -7.92 -23.64 12.23
CA GLY A 405 -8.26 -22.32 12.78
C GLY A 405 -8.31 -21.21 11.74
N TYR A 406 -8.15 -21.50 10.44
CA TYR A 406 -8.20 -20.57 9.33
C TYR A 406 -7.17 -19.43 9.42
N ILE A 407 -5.96 -19.70 9.92
CA ILE A 407 -4.92 -18.66 10.10
C ILE A 407 -4.61 -17.90 8.81
N VAL A 408 -4.73 -18.54 7.65
CA VAL A 408 -4.49 -17.93 6.33
C VAL A 408 -5.46 -16.80 5.99
N ASP A 409 -6.64 -16.77 6.59
CA ASP A 409 -7.62 -15.70 6.44
C ASP A 409 -7.29 -14.46 7.26
N CYS A 410 -6.32 -14.53 8.17
CA CYS A 410 -5.90 -13.36 8.94
C CYS A 410 -5.35 -12.28 7.99
N ILE A 411 -5.92 -11.08 8.05
CA ILE A 411 -5.47 -9.90 7.29
C ILE A 411 -4.35 -9.12 7.99
N GLU A 412 -3.86 -9.62 9.11
CA GLU A 412 -2.74 -9.06 9.89
C GLU A 412 -2.97 -7.60 10.37
N CYS A 413 -4.21 -7.22 10.59
CA CYS A 413 -4.60 -5.86 10.96
C CYS A 413 -4.16 -5.41 12.36
N GLY A 414 -3.74 -6.32 13.24
CA GLY A 414 -3.26 -5.97 14.59
C GLY A 414 -4.35 -5.68 15.63
N SER A 415 -5.65 -5.61 15.26
CA SER A 415 -6.74 -5.28 16.19
C SER A 415 -6.76 -6.17 17.45
N CYS A 416 -6.45 -7.45 17.32
CA CYS A 416 -6.39 -8.41 18.43
C CYS A 416 -5.27 -8.09 19.43
N SER A 417 -4.07 -7.74 18.95
CA SER A 417 -2.95 -7.35 19.82
C SER A 417 -3.21 -6.01 20.50
N TYR A 418 -3.74 -5.04 19.76
CA TYR A 418 -4.09 -3.71 20.27
C TYR A 418 -5.06 -3.78 21.45
N THR A 419 -6.10 -4.61 21.38
CA THR A 419 -7.14 -4.70 22.41
C THR A 419 -6.80 -5.61 23.58
N CYS A 420 -5.68 -6.36 23.52
CA CYS A 420 -5.37 -7.38 24.52
C CYS A 420 -4.93 -6.80 25.87
N PRO A 421 -5.70 -6.93 26.98
CA PRO A 421 -5.32 -6.36 28.27
C PRO A 421 -4.16 -7.10 28.94
N ALA A 422 -3.82 -8.30 28.44
CA ALA A 422 -2.69 -9.11 28.93
C ALA A 422 -1.40 -8.89 28.08
N ASN A 423 -1.37 -7.89 27.21
CA ASN A 423 -0.24 -7.54 26.35
C ASN A 423 0.32 -8.75 25.56
N ARG A 424 -0.55 -9.66 25.14
CA ARG A 424 -0.09 -10.84 24.40
C ARG A 424 0.25 -10.46 22.96
N PRO A 425 1.41 -10.86 22.43
CA PRO A 425 1.87 -10.55 21.08
C PRO A 425 1.16 -11.43 20.03
N LEU A 426 -0.18 -11.37 19.99
CA LEU A 426 -1.01 -12.25 19.17
C LEU A 426 -0.63 -12.18 17.70
N LEU A 427 -0.45 -10.96 17.16
CA LEU A 427 -0.13 -10.77 15.76
C LEU A 427 1.23 -11.34 15.38
N ASP A 428 2.23 -11.24 16.25
CA ASP A 428 3.59 -11.75 15.96
C ASP A 428 3.56 -13.27 15.73
N TYR A 429 2.90 -14.01 16.64
CA TYR A 429 2.72 -15.45 16.50
C TYR A 429 1.87 -15.80 15.27
N ILE A 430 0.77 -15.07 15.04
CA ILE A 430 -0.10 -15.31 13.88
C ILE A 430 0.66 -15.09 12.58
N ARG A 431 1.47 -14.06 12.45
CA ARG A 431 2.31 -13.82 11.26
C ARG A 431 3.26 -14.99 11.00
N THR A 432 3.95 -15.45 12.03
CA THR A 432 4.86 -16.62 11.94
C THR A 432 4.11 -17.90 11.55
N GLY A 433 3.00 -18.18 12.22
CA GLY A 433 2.18 -19.36 11.94
C GLY A 433 1.57 -19.34 10.54
N LYS A 434 1.07 -18.16 10.10
CA LYS A 434 0.53 -17.99 8.75
C LYS A 434 1.57 -18.25 7.66
N GLN A 435 2.81 -17.76 7.84
CA GLN A 435 3.90 -18.06 6.91
C GLN A 435 4.17 -19.55 6.82
N LYS A 436 4.26 -20.26 7.98
CA LYS A 436 4.52 -21.68 8.05
C LYS A 436 3.40 -22.49 7.40
N VAL A 437 2.15 -22.26 7.79
CA VAL A 437 0.98 -22.97 7.23
C VAL A 437 0.84 -22.71 5.73
N SER A 438 1.04 -21.45 5.27
CA SER A 438 1.01 -21.16 3.85
C SER A 438 2.10 -21.89 3.06
N ALA A 439 3.28 -22.10 3.64
CA ALA A 439 4.34 -22.90 3.02
C ALA A 439 3.96 -24.39 2.94
N LEU A 440 3.37 -24.93 4.00
CA LEU A 440 2.89 -26.32 4.02
C LEU A 440 1.78 -26.57 2.99
N ILE A 441 0.82 -25.65 2.88
CA ILE A 441 -0.25 -25.74 1.87
C ILE A 441 0.33 -25.72 0.44
N ARG A 442 1.32 -24.87 0.17
CA ARG A 442 1.98 -24.84 -1.16
C ARG A 442 2.70 -26.16 -1.43
N ALA A 443 3.47 -26.69 -0.48
CA ALA A 443 4.19 -27.94 -0.64
C ALA A 443 3.29 -29.17 -0.87
N ARG A 444 2.01 -29.13 -0.43
CA ARG A 444 1.02 -30.19 -0.71
C ARG A 444 0.41 -30.08 -2.12
N LYS A 445 0.56 -28.94 -2.79
CA LYS A 445 -0.01 -28.68 -4.13
C LYS A 445 1.02 -28.79 -5.26
N SER A 446 2.32 -28.80 -4.90
CA SER A 446 3.46 -29.06 -5.80
C SER A 446 3.74 -30.56 -5.88
#